data_7ad82280bca58d7a1b31c5a377e49617
#
_entry.id   7ad82280bca58d7a1b31c5a377e49617
#
_cell.length_a   1.000
_cell.length_b   1.000
_cell.length_c   1.000
_cell.angle_alpha   90.00
_cell.angle_beta   90.00
_cell.angle_gamma   90.00
#
_symmetry.space_group_name_H-M   'P 1'
#
loop_
_entity.id
_entity.type
_entity.pdbx_description
1 polymer ?
#
loop_
_entity_poly.entity_id
_entity_poly.type
_entity_poly.pdbx_seq_one_letter_code
_entity_poly.pdbx_strand_id
1 'polypeptide(L)'
;MRGVVFTGGRELELMNFPDPTPGPDEVVIEMKASGMCGSDLHQYRRPKAGGETGGLAAPSAPTIGGHEPCGIVAAVGTAVSPSLAKVGQRVMVHHYEGCRVCGHCRSGWSQLCQETPVKVYGNNAHGGHAAYMKVPAFTVVPLPDELSFTTGAAISCGTGTAYGALRRIRLSGNDTIAIFGQGPVGLSATQLAAAMGARVIALDISEERLQRAKDFGAAETVNPRSNDPVGAIKDLTHGYGAEFTLDTSSQPEGRIAAVRATKVWGTTCFVGERNKVEIDVSPDMLRKQLTIVASWTFSSIGQEECARFVADRGIDVEALFTHRWKLDQADEAYKLFDTQTTGKGVFLM
;
A
#
# COMPACT_ATOMS: atom_id res chain seq x y z
N MET A 1 18.72 -16.46 -11.65
CA MET A 1 17.39 -15.90 -11.94
C MET A 1 17.47 -14.52 -12.57
N ARG A 2 16.45 -14.06 -13.32
CA ARG A 2 16.36 -12.67 -13.78
C ARG A 2 15.55 -11.86 -12.78
N GLY A 3 15.88 -10.57 -12.65
CA GLY A 3 15.14 -9.61 -11.82
C GLY A 3 15.08 -8.22 -12.45
N VAL A 4 14.00 -7.48 -12.20
CA VAL A 4 13.79 -6.13 -12.70
C VAL A 4 14.56 -5.14 -11.83
N VAL A 5 15.42 -4.34 -12.44
CA VAL A 5 16.21 -3.28 -11.79
C VAL A 5 15.83 -1.93 -12.37
N PHE A 6 15.43 -0.98 -11.52
CA PHE A 6 15.20 0.39 -11.95
C PHE A 6 16.52 1.14 -12.10
N THR A 7 16.86 1.54 -13.33
CA THR A 7 18.10 2.27 -13.62
C THR A 7 17.92 3.79 -13.50
N GLY A 8 16.69 4.25 -13.33
CA GLY A 8 16.32 5.66 -13.31
C GLY A 8 16.08 6.25 -14.70
N GLY A 9 15.65 7.50 -14.77
CA GLY A 9 15.34 8.15 -16.05
C GLY A 9 14.17 7.54 -16.81
N ARG A 10 13.24 6.88 -16.12
CA ARG A 10 12.16 6.06 -16.68
C ARG A 10 12.67 4.84 -17.47
N GLU A 11 13.72 4.24 -16.98
CA GLU A 11 14.29 3.02 -17.56
C GLU A 11 14.42 1.93 -16.49
N LEU A 12 14.38 0.70 -16.94
CA LEU A 12 14.62 -0.49 -16.15
C LEU A 12 15.33 -1.57 -17.00
N GLU A 13 15.97 -2.50 -16.34
CA GLU A 13 16.65 -3.62 -16.98
C GLU A 13 16.30 -4.93 -16.30
N LEU A 14 16.17 -5.99 -17.10
CA LEU A 14 16.13 -7.38 -16.63
C LEU A 14 17.55 -7.91 -16.50
N MET A 15 18.09 -7.84 -15.28
CA MET A 15 19.46 -8.28 -14.98
C MET A 15 19.49 -9.72 -14.47
N ASN A 16 20.62 -10.39 -14.67
CA ASN A 16 20.88 -11.73 -14.13
C ASN A 16 21.45 -11.65 -12.71
N PHE A 17 20.90 -12.45 -11.82
CA PHE A 17 21.34 -12.62 -10.43
C PHE A 17 21.53 -14.12 -10.15
N PRO A 18 22.43 -14.52 -9.24
CA PRO A 18 22.46 -15.90 -8.74
C PRO A 18 21.11 -16.25 -8.10
N ASP A 19 20.73 -17.52 -8.16
CA ASP A 19 19.58 -18.00 -7.42
C ASP A 19 19.87 -17.91 -5.93
N PRO A 20 18.93 -17.39 -5.11
CA PRO A 20 19.20 -17.16 -3.70
C PRO A 20 19.24 -18.47 -2.91
N THR A 21 20.17 -18.56 -1.96
CA THR A 21 20.22 -19.62 -0.96
C THR A 21 19.94 -18.99 0.42
N PRO A 22 19.07 -19.59 1.26
CA PRO A 22 18.73 -19.00 2.54
C PRO A 22 19.91 -19.10 3.53
N GLY A 23 20.18 -18.04 4.26
CA GLY A 23 20.99 -18.07 5.47
C GLY A 23 20.25 -18.80 6.61
N PRO A 24 20.88 -18.97 7.78
CA PRO A 24 20.32 -19.79 8.86
C PRO A 24 18.89 -19.40 9.29
N ASP A 25 18.58 -18.09 9.35
CA ASP A 25 17.29 -17.52 9.80
C ASP A 25 16.46 -16.94 8.64
N GLU A 26 16.83 -17.25 7.40
CA GLU A 26 16.18 -16.76 6.19
C GLU A 26 15.33 -17.82 5.50
N VAL A 27 14.46 -17.37 4.63
CA VAL A 27 13.70 -18.21 3.69
C VAL A 27 13.91 -17.73 2.25
N VAL A 28 13.74 -18.63 1.31
CA VAL A 28 13.58 -18.31 -0.10
C VAL A 28 12.13 -18.54 -0.48
N ILE A 29 11.54 -17.56 -1.13
CA ILE A 29 10.15 -17.60 -1.60
C ILE A 29 10.18 -17.69 -3.11
N GLU A 30 9.54 -18.71 -3.67
CA GLU A 30 9.17 -18.79 -5.08
C GLU A 30 8.03 -17.80 -5.31
N MET A 31 8.30 -16.75 -6.07
CA MET A 31 7.31 -15.71 -6.32
C MET A 31 6.19 -16.22 -7.22
N LYS A 32 4.96 -15.92 -6.87
CA LYS A 32 3.76 -16.20 -7.67
C LYS A 32 3.10 -14.92 -8.16
N ALA A 33 3.18 -13.86 -7.37
CA ALA A 33 2.70 -12.53 -7.74
C ALA A 33 3.58 -11.46 -7.11
N SER A 34 3.83 -10.38 -7.85
CA SER A 34 4.49 -9.18 -7.36
C SER A 34 3.76 -7.95 -7.88
N GLY A 35 3.06 -7.23 -7.00
CA GLY A 35 2.27 -6.06 -7.36
C GLY A 35 3.13 -4.85 -7.72
N MET A 36 2.57 -3.95 -8.52
CA MET A 36 3.16 -2.68 -8.88
C MET A 36 2.55 -1.57 -8.01
N CYS A 37 3.38 -0.74 -7.40
CA CYS A 37 2.97 0.33 -6.51
C CYS A 37 3.39 1.71 -7.03
N GLY A 38 2.63 2.75 -6.68
CA GLY A 38 3.00 4.14 -7.02
C GLY A 38 4.37 4.56 -6.50
N SER A 39 4.83 3.97 -5.38
CA SER A 39 6.17 4.22 -4.84
C SER A 39 7.30 3.62 -5.68
N ASP A 40 7.06 2.57 -6.48
CA ASP A 40 8.05 2.05 -7.44
C ASP A 40 8.39 3.10 -8.51
N LEU A 41 7.40 3.93 -8.88
CA LEU A 41 7.59 5.02 -9.84
C LEU A 41 8.60 6.06 -9.36
N HIS A 42 8.86 6.16 -8.05
CA HIS A 42 9.88 7.06 -7.54
C HIS A 42 11.28 6.59 -7.94
N GLN A 43 11.54 5.28 -7.90
CA GLN A 43 12.79 4.71 -8.38
C GLN A 43 12.88 4.73 -9.90
N TYR A 44 11.79 4.39 -10.59
CA TYR A 44 11.70 4.43 -12.04
C TYR A 44 11.98 5.82 -12.61
N ARG A 45 11.42 6.87 -11.99
CA ARG A 45 11.53 8.28 -12.42
C ARG A 45 12.78 9.01 -11.89
N ARG A 46 13.56 8.41 -10.97
CA ARG A 46 14.74 9.09 -10.41
C ARG A 46 15.72 9.51 -11.49
N PRO A 47 16.50 10.60 -11.31
CA PRO A 47 17.59 10.96 -12.23
C PRO A 47 18.64 9.85 -12.32
N LYS A 48 19.18 9.58 -13.54
CA LYS A 48 20.26 8.59 -13.74
C LYS A 48 21.55 8.93 -12.97
N ALA A 49 21.83 10.19 -12.76
CA ALA A 49 23.02 10.67 -12.07
C ALA A 49 23.02 10.49 -10.53
N GLY A 50 22.02 9.79 -10.02
CA GLY A 50 21.82 9.62 -8.59
C GLY A 50 20.95 10.74 -7.99
N GLY A 51 20.34 10.48 -6.86
CA GLY A 51 19.46 11.42 -6.14
C GLY A 51 18.61 10.66 -5.12
N GLU A 52 18.13 11.35 -4.10
CA GLU A 52 17.18 10.79 -3.14
C GLU A 52 15.82 10.63 -3.80
N THR A 53 15.17 9.49 -3.57
CA THR A 53 13.81 9.21 -3.99
C THR A 53 12.96 8.87 -2.79
N GLY A 54 12.03 9.76 -2.45
CA GLY A 54 11.08 9.51 -1.37
C GLY A 54 11.70 9.44 0.03
N GLY A 55 12.85 10.11 0.26
CA GLY A 55 13.56 10.07 1.55
C GLY A 55 14.42 8.82 1.75
N LEU A 56 14.50 7.93 0.76
CA LEU A 56 15.40 6.77 0.76
C LEU A 56 16.54 7.01 -0.25
N ALA A 57 17.77 6.78 0.18
CA ALA A 57 18.93 6.85 -0.70
C ALA A 57 18.82 5.85 -1.85
N ALA A 58 19.35 6.22 -3.02
CA ALA A 58 19.45 5.28 -4.13
C ALA A 58 20.29 4.06 -3.68
N PRO A 59 19.92 2.82 -4.08
CA PRO A 59 20.71 1.64 -3.75
C PRO A 59 22.13 1.79 -4.33
N SER A 60 23.13 1.37 -3.57
CA SER A 60 24.55 1.43 -3.95
C SER A 60 24.95 0.39 -5.01
N ALA A 61 24.09 -0.59 -5.27
CA ALA A 61 24.27 -1.65 -6.24
C ALA A 61 22.95 -1.96 -6.95
N PRO A 62 22.97 -2.62 -8.12
CA PRO A 62 21.76 -3.08 -8.78
C PRO A 62 20.86 -3.86 -7.83
N THR A 63 19.64 -3.38 -7.60
CA THR A 63 18.69 -3.95 -6.64
C THR A 63 17.40 -4.29 -7.33
N ILE A 64 16.92 -5.52 -7.14
CA ILE A 64 15.65 -5.99 -7.70
C ILE A 64 14.52 -5.21 -7.05
N GLY A 65 13.66 -4.61 -7.88
CA GLY A 65 12.48 -3.86 -7.46
C GLY A 65 11.32 -4.72 -6.98
N GLY A 66 10.19 -4.06 -6.67
CA GLY A 66 8.93 -4.70 -6.26
C GLY A 66 8.85 -5.02 -4.76
N HIS A 67 7.97 -4.29 -4.07
CA HIS A 67 7.77 -4.43 -2.62
C HIS A 67 6.38 -4.94 -2.25
N GLU A 68 5.65 -5.51 -3.20
CA GLU A 68 4.37 -6.18 -2.99
C GLU A 68 4.48 -7.69 -3.30
N PRO A 69 5.32 -8.44 -2.57
CA PRO A 69 5.60 -9.83 -2.87
C PRO A 69 4.59 -10.79 -2.25
N CYS A 70 4.24 -11.84 -3.02
CA CYS A 70 3.45 -12.97 -2.56
C CYS A 70 3.85 -14.24 -3.31
N GLY A 71 3.99 -15.37 -2.58
CA GLY A 71 4.47 -16.61 -3.18
C GLY A 71 4.40 -17.82 -2.25
N ILE A 72 5.29 -18.78 -2.50
CA ILE A 72 5.39 -20.04 -1.76
C ILE A 72 6.82 -20.18 -1.22
N VAL A 73 6.94 -20.55 0.04
CA VAL A 73 8.25 -20.86 0.63
C VAL A 73 8.88 -22.05 -0.09
N ALA A 74 9.99 -21.82 -0.80
CA ALA A 74 10.72 -22.84 -1.57
C ALA A 74 11.87 -23.48 -0.76
N ALA A 75 12.50 -22.70 0.13
CA ALA A 75 13.56 -23.19 1.00
C ALA A 75 13.58 -22.44 2.33
N VAL A 76 14.04 -23.10 3.37
CA VAL A 76 14.17 -22.55 4.73
C VAL A 76 15.58 -22.74 5.26
N GLY A 77 16.11 -21.79 6.00
CA GLY A 77 17.39 -21.89 6.68
C GLY A 77 17.35 -22.80 7.90
N THR A 78 18.52 -23.24 8.34
CA THR A 78 18.67 -24.28 9.38
C THR A 78 18.19 -23.87 10.76
N ALA A 79 18.06 -22.56 11.05
CA ALA A 79 17.57 -22.03 12.32
C ALA A 79 16.10 -21.59 12.24
N VAL A 80 15.43 -21.73 11.12
CA VAL A 80 14.02 -21.35 10.95
C VAL A 80 13.12 -22.40 11.62
N SER A 81 12.33 -21.95 12.61
CA SER A 81 11.32 -22.84 13.23
C SER A 81 10.20 -23.15 12.23
N PRO A 82 9.73 -24.41 12.14
CA PRO A 82 8.58 -24.79 11.31
C PRO A 82 7.27 -24.07 11.69
N SER A 83 7.18 -23.53 12.91
CA SER A 83 6.05 -22.68 13.33
C SER A 83 6.10 -21.28 12.72
N LEU A 84 7.27 -20.82 12.29
CA LEU A 84 7.45 -19.51 11.66
C LEU A 84 7.30 -19.60 10.14
N ALA A 85 8.00 -20.57 9.51
CA ALA A 85 7.89 -20.82 8.08
C ALA A 85 8.27 -22.27 7.74
N LYS A 86 7.60 -22.85 6.76
CA LYS A 86 7.88 -24.18 6.23
C LYS A 86 7.77 -24.24 4.72
N VAL A 87 8.54 -25.13 4.09
CA VAL A 87 8.47 -25.35 2.64
C VAL A 87 7.05 -25.71 2.20
N GLY A 88 6.61 -25.11 1.08
CA GLY A 88 5.25 -25.26 0.56
C GLY A 88 4.23 -24.30 1.16
N GLN A 89 4.56 -23.54 2.20
CA GLN A 89 3.65 -22.56 2.78
C GLN A 89 3.40 -21.37 1.85
N ARG A 90 2.13 -21.02 1.67
CA ARG A 90 1.69 -19.82 0.95
C ARG A 90 1.90 -18.60 1.84
N VAL A 91 2.56 -17.57 1.30
CA VAL A 91 2.98 -16.43 2.12
C VAL A 91 2.91 -15.09 1.37
N MET A 92 2.63 -14.05 2.13
CA MET A 92 2.95 -12.66 1.86
C MET A 92 4.27 -12.31 2.55
N VAL A 93 4.85 -11.16 2.23
CA VAL A 93 6.03 -10.65 2.93
C VAL A 93 5.76 -9.25 3.45
N HIS A 94 6.03 -9.04 4.72
CA HIS A 94 6.17 -7.70 5.28
C HIS A 94 7.52 -7.13 4.86
N HIS A 95 7.52 -6.26 3.88
CA HIS A 95 8.72 -5.87 3.13
C HIS A 95 9.70 -4.94 3.88
N TYR A 96 9.65 -4.95 5.23
CA TYR A 96 10.54 -4.19 6.10
C TYR A 96 11.32 -5.09 7.06
N GLU A 97 12.62 -4.83 7.19
CA GLU A 97 13.47 -5.46 8.19
C GLU A 97 14.16 -4.41 9.06
N GLY A 98 13.92 -4.46 10.37
CA GLY A 98 14.59 -3.67 11.40
C GLY A 98 15.44 -4.55 12.31
N CYS A 99 15.78 -4.06 13.52
CA CYS A 99 16.66 -4.73 14.48
C CYS A 99 16.07 -5.99 15.14
N ARG A 100 14.76 -6.25 15.02
CA ARG A 100 13.98 -7.37 15.60
C ARG A 100 13.81 -7.34 17.13
N VAL A 101 14.51 -6.48 17.85
CA VAL A 101 14.56 -6.48 19.33
C VAL A 101 13.94 -5.25 19.98
N CYS A 102 13.90 -4.09 19.31
CA CYS A 102 13.25 -2.90 19.85
C CYS A 102 11.73 -3.04 19.93
N GLY A 103 11.07 -2.16 20.66
CA GLY A 103 9.63 -2.20 20.87
C GLY A 103 8.82 -2.15 19.57
N HIS A 104 9.26 -1.32 18.61
CA HIS A 104 8.62 -1.22 17.30
C HIS A 104 8.72 -2.53 16.50
N CYS A 105 9.91 -3.11 16.39
CA CYS A 105 10.10 -4.37 15.68
C CYS A 105 9.30 -5.52 16.32
N ARG A 106 9.30 -5.62 17.66
CA ARG A 106 8.58 -6.68 18.39
C ARG A 106 7.07 -6.55 18.31
N SER A 107 6.55 -5.36 18.03
CA SER A 107 5.12 -5.11 17.76
C SER A 107 4.74 -5.18 16.28
N GLY A 108 5.65 -5.65 15.42
CA GLY A 108 5.42 -5.81 13.99
C GLY A 108 5.66 -4.56 13.14
N TRP A 109 6.10 -3.44 13.74
CA TRP A 109 6.37 -2.18 13.06
C TRP A 109 7.85 -2.01 12.73
N SER A 110 8.44 -2.95 11.97
CA SER A 110 9.86 -2.95 11.63
C SER A 110 10.30 -1.70 10.87
N GLN A 111 9.43 -1.08 10.09
CA GLN A 111 9.70 0.18 9.39
C GLN A 111 9.88 1.38 10.33
N LEU A 112 9.47 1.29 11.58
CA LEU A 112 9.66 2.32 12.60
C LEU A 112 10.86 2.03 13.51
N CYS A 113 11.74 1.10 13.14
CA CYS A 113 12.94 0.78 13.89
C CYS A 113 13.83 2.02 14.02
N GLN A 114 14.28 2.31 15.25
CA GLN A 114 15.17 3.44 15.57
C GLN A 114 16.58 2.99 15.96
N GLU A 115 16.82 1.68 16.06
CA GLU A 115 18.09 1.10 16.51
C GLU A 115 19.04 0.80 15.33
N THR A 116 18.47 0.45 14.17
CA THR A 116 19.25 0.12 12.96
C THR A 116 18.59 0.72 11.71
N PRO A 117 19.38 1.00 10.66
CA PRO A 117 18.81 1.33 9.37
C PRO A 117 17.83 0.24 8.90
N VAL A 118 16.66 0.66 8.47
CA VAL A 118 15.63 -0.26 7.98
C VAL A 118 15.96 -0.72 6.57
N LYS A 119 15.95 -2.04 6.34
CA LYS A 119 15.93 -2.58 4.98
C LYS A 119 14.50 -2.55 4.46
N VAL A 120 14.35 -2.07 3.24
CA VAL A 120 13.09 -2.03 2.51
C VAL A 120 13.25 -2.87 1.26
N TYR A 121 12.67 -4.07 1.28
CA TYR A 121 12.74 -5.00 0.17
C TYR A 121 12.01 -4.43 -1.05
N GLY A 122 12.68 -4.46 -2.21
CA GLY A 122 12.23 -3.79 -3.43
C GLY A 122 12.71 -2.34 -3.57
N ASN A 123 13.49 -1.83 -2.56
CA ASN A 123 14.09 -0.50 -2.60
C ASN A 123 15.61 -0.57 -2.35
N ASN A 124 16.05 -0.79 -1.09
CA ASN A 124 17.46 -0.90 -0.72
C ASN A 124 17.91 -2.34 -0.41
N ALA A 125 17.00 -3.30 -0.63
CA ALA A 125 17.26 -4.74 -0.62
C ALA A 125 16.44 -5.39 -1.75
N HIS A 126 16.89 -6.57 -2.25
CA HIS A 126 16.21 -7.25 -3.36
C HIS A 126 14.75 -7.55 -3.07
N GLY A 127 13.86 -7.14 -3.96
CA GLY A 127 12.42 -7.30 -3.88
C GLY A 127 11.86 -8.47 -4.69
N GLY A 128 10.54 -8.40 -4.94
CA GLY A 128 9.75 -9.48 -5.51
C GLY A 128 9.62 -9.49 -7.04
N HIS A 129 10.18 -8.52 -7.77
CA HIS A 129 10.15 -8.54 -9.25
C HIS A 129 11.21 -9.48 -9.81
N ALA A 130 11.17 -10.74 -9.38
CA ALA A 130 12.05 -11.84 -9.79
C ALA A 130 11.37 -13.19 -9.54
N ALA A 131 11.93 -14.28 -10.04
CA ALA A 131 11.39 -15.62 -9.81
C ALA A 131 11.47 -16.06 -8.33
N TYR A 132 12.49 -15.59 -7.62
CA TYR A 132 12.71 -15.91 -6.20
C TYR A 132 13.06 -14.66 -5.42
N MET A 133 12.65 -14.63 -4.15
CA MET A 133 12.98 -13.60 -3.18
C MET A 133 13.52 -14.23 -1.90
N LYS A 134 14.61 -13.69 -1.34
CA LYS A 134 15.17 -14.11 -0.07
C LYS A 134 14.93 -13.08 1.01
N VAL A 135 14.36 -13.50 2.13
CA VAL A 135 14.04 -12.61 3.26
C VAL A 135 14.26 -13.34 4.60
N PRO A 136 14.45 -12.62 5.71
CA PRO A 136 14.38 -13.22 7.04
C PRO A 136 13.00 -13.85 7.29
N ALA A 137 12.98 -15.02 7.92
CA ALA A 137 11.74 -15.76 8.15
C ALA A 137 10.69 -14.98 8.97
N PHE A 138 11.11 -14.07 9.86
CA PHE A 138 10.18 -13.27 10.67
C PHE A 138 9.39 -12.22 9.86
N THR A 139 9.77 -11.93 8.62
CA THR A 139 9.02 -11.03 7.72
C THR A 139 7.91 -11.75 6.96
N VAL A 140 7.88 -13.07 7.03
CA VAL A 140 6.88 -13.89 6.35
C VAL A 140 5.54 -13.80 7.07
N VAL A 141 4.48 -13.58 6.32
CA VAL A 141 3.10 -13.51 6.81
C VAL A 141 2.26 -14.55 6.06
N PRO A 142 1.56 -15.46 6.77
CA PRO A 142 0.75 -16.49 6.12
C PRO A 142 -0.31 -15.88 5.19
N LEU A 143 -0.47 -16.47 4.00
CA LEU A 143 -1.58 -16.17 3.11
C LEU A 143 -2.69 -17.20 3.30
N PRO A 144 -3.92 -16.82 3.69
CA PRO A 144 -5.06 -17.72 3.74
C PRO A 144 -5.29 -18.46 2.43
N ASP A 145 -5.72 -19.73 2.51
CA ASP A 145 -5.91 -20.58 1.33
C ASP A 145 -7.02 -20.08 0.41
N GLU A 146 -7.98 -19.36 0.94
CA GLU A 146 -9.10 -18.73 0.23
C GLU A 146 -8.66 -17.57 -0.68
N LEU A 147 -7.49 -16.98 -0.42
CA LEU A 147 -7.00 -15.82 -1.15
C LEU A 147 -6.05 -16.21 -2.28
N SER A 148 -6.16 -15.54 -3.43
CA SER A 148 -5.19 -15.67 -4.51
C SER A 148 -3.83 -15.02 -4.16
N PHE A 149 -2.76 -15.43 -4.85
CA PHE A 149 -1.46 -14.76 -4.71
C PHE A 149 -1.51 -13.29 -5.16
N THR A 150 -2.36 -12.97 -6.12
CA THR A 150 -2.60 -11.60 -6.57
C THR A 150 -3.20 -10.75 -5.45
N THR A 151 -4.22 -11.28 -4.76
CA THR A 151 -4.80 -10.64 -3.57
C THR A 151 -3.73 -10.45 -2.47
N GLY A 152 -2.92 -11.48 -2.20
CA GLY A 152 -1.82 -11.39 -1.24
C GLY A 152 -0.80 -10.31 -1.60
N ALA A 153 -0.47 -10.15 -2.88
CA ALA A 153 0.40 -9.08 -3.35
C ALA A 153 -0.18 -7.68 -3.07
N ALA A 154 -1.48 -7.46 -3.29
CA ALA A 154 -2.12 -6.19 -2.94
C ALA A 154 -2.08 -5.90 -1.43
N ILE A 155 -2.32 -6.93 -0.59
CA ILE A 155 -2.28 -6.83 0.87
C ILE A 155 -0.86 -6.53 1.36
N SER A 156 0.16 -6.98 0.64
CA SER A 156 1.58 -6.75 1.01
C SER A 156 2.01 -5.27 0.94
N CYS A 157 1.17 -4.37 0.37
CA CYS A 157 1.41 -2.93 0.43
C CYS A 157 0.09 -2.11 0.46
N GLY A 158 -0.50 -1.81 -0.70
CA GLY A 158 -1.58 -0.81 -0.82
C GLY A 158 -2.82 -1.14 -0.01
N THR A 159 -3.31 -2.38 -0.08
CA THR A 159 -4.50 -2.82 0.67
C THR A 159 -4.21 -2.92 2.17
N GLY A 160 -3.04 -3.42 2.57
CA GLY A 160 -2.59 -3.42 3.97
C GLY A 160 -2.50 -2.01 4.54
N THR A 161 -1.98 -1.05 3.76
CA THR A 161 -1.91 0.38 4.14
C THR A 161 -3.30 0.98 4.35
N ALA A 162 -4.24 0.71 3.45
CA ALA A 162 -5.63 1.14 3.58
C ALA A 162 -6.28 0.56 4.85
N TYR A 163 -6.13 -0.76 5.07
CA TYR A 163 -6.64 -1.42 6.26
C TYR A 163 -6.04 -0.83 7.55
N GLY A 164 -4.72 -0.64 7.59
CA GLY A 164 -4.03 -0.05 8.73
C GLY A 164 -4.55 1.34 9.08
N ALA A 165 -4.82 2.20 8.07
CA ALA A 165 -5.38 3.52 8.25
C ALA A 165 -6.80 3.47 8.83
N LEU A 166 -7.69 2.64 8.26
CA LEU A 166 -9.07 2.48 8.73
C LEU A 166 -9.12 1.95 10.17
N ARG A 167 -8.26 0.98 10.52
CA ARG A 167 -8.13 0.48 11.91
C ARG A 167 -7.61 1.56 12.85
N ARG A 168 -6.64 2.36 12.43
CA ARG A 168 -6.04 3.42 13.24
C ARG A 168 -7.04 4.51 13.60
N ILE A 169 -7.93 4.88 12.69
CA ILE A 169 -9.01 5.84 12.97
C ILE A 169 -10.23 5.19 13.64
N ARG A 170 -10.23 3.86 13.84
CA ARG A 170 -11.31 3.10 14.47
C ARG A 170 -12.64 3.22 13.73
N LEU A 171 -12.59 3.20 12.39
CA LEU A 171 -13.79 3.25 11.56
C LEU A 171 -14.77 2.12 11.90
N SER A 172 -16.04 2.45 11.95
CA SER A 172 -17.13 1.52 12.25
C SER A 172 -18.30 1.63 11.25
N GLY A 173 -19.24 0.71 11.31
CA GLY A 173 -20.43 0.70 10.47
C GLY A 173 -21.43 1.85 10.73
N ASN A 174 -21.26 2.63 11.78
CA ASN A 174 -22.08 3.79 12.07
C ASN A 174 -21.55 5.09 11.46
N ASP A 175 -20.38 5.04 10.82
CA ASP A 175 -19.65 6.22 10.39
C ASP A 175 -19.83 6.51 8.91
N THR A 176 -19.70 7.78 8.53
CA THR A 176 -19.49 8.24 7.16
C THR A 176 -18.03 8.61 6.99
N ILE A 177 -17.37 8.05 5.97
CA ILE A 177 -16.01 8.38 5.60
C ILE A 177 -15.95 8.97 4.18
N ALA A 178 -15.24 10.11 4.02
CA ALA A 178 -14.92 10.65 2.71
C ALA A 178 -13.46 10.33 2.35
N ILE A 179 -13.24 9.63 1.23
CA ILE A 179 -11.94 9.12 0.78
C ILE A 179 -11.47 9.93 -0.43
N PHE A 180 -10.43 10.72 -0.26
CA PHE A 180 -9.83 11.59 -1.26
C PHE A 180 -8.74 10.86 -2.04
N GLY A 181 -8.98 10.66 -3.35
CA GLY A 181 -8.15 9.89 -4.25
C GLY A 181 -8.58 8.43 -4.32
N GLN A 182 -8.92 7.94 -5.54
CA GLN A 182 -9.32 6.57 -5.80
C GLN A 182 -8.25 5.84 -6.66
N GLY A 183 -6.98 6.07 -6.31
CA GLY A 183 -5.88 5.20 -6.74
C GLY A 183 -5.97 3.84 -6.03
N PRO A 184 -4.98 2.94 -6.21
CA PRO A 184 -5.01 1.60 -5.62
C PRO A 184 -5.25 1.57 -4.10
N VAL A 185 -4.66 2.49 -3.34
CA VAL A 185 -4.87 2.60 -1.88
C VAL A 185 -6.28 3.11 -1.56
N GLY A 186 -6.77 4.13 -2.29
CA GLY A 186 -8.10 4.69 -2.08
C GLY A 186 -9.21 3.71 -2.44
N LEU A 187 -9.09 2.99 -3.56
CA LEU A 187 -10.03 1.93 -3.94
C LEU A 187 -10.03 0.78 -2.93
N SER A 188 -8.86 0.38 -2.42
CA SER A 188 -8.77 -0.58 -1.31
C SER A 188 -9.47 -0.05 -0.05
N ALA A 189 -9.25 1.22 0.30
CA ALA A 189 -9.90 1.83 1.45
C ALA A 189 -11.43 1.88 1.27
N THR A 190 -11.92 2.17 0.07
CA THR A 190 -13.34 2.16 -0.28
C THR A 190 -13.95 0.77 -0.08
N GLN A 191 -13.34 -0.29 -0.65
CA GLN A 191 -13.80 -1.66 -0.46
C GLN A 191 -13.83 -2.08 1.01
N LEU A 192 -12.72 -1.84 1.71
CA LEU A 192 -12.58 -2.24 3.11
C LEU A 192 -13.54 -1.47 4.02
N ALA A 193 -13.68 -0.15 3.83
CA ALA A 193 -14.60 0.67 4.62
C ALA A 193 -16.06 0.26 4.39
N ALA A 194 -16.47 0.01 3.14
CA ALA A 194 -17.79 -0.52 2.82
C ALA A 194 -18.02 -1.89 3.48
N ALA A 195 -17.03 -2.79 3.44
CA ALA A 195 -17.11 -4.10 4.11
C ALA A 195 -17.14 -4.01 5.65
N MET A 196 -16.60 -2.93 6.23
CA MET A 196 -16.74 -2.60 7.66
C MET A 196 -18.14 -2.04 7.99
N GLY A 197 -18.96 -1.76 6.98
CA GLY A 197 -20.32 -1.23 7.11
C GLY A 197 -20.41 0.30 7.08
N ALA A 198 -19.31 1.02 6.91
CA ALA A 198 -19.32 2.48 6.86
C ALA A 198 -19.94 2.99 5.54
N ARG A 199 -20.58 4.16 5.62
CA ARG A 199 -21.02 4.90 4.43
C ARG A 199 -19.83 5.59 3.79
N VAL A 200 -19.47 5.22 2.56
CA VAL A 200 -18.30 5.76 1.85
C VAL A 200 -18.71 6.82 0.84
N ILE A 201 -18.10 7.99 0.90
CA ILE A 201 -18.12 9.04 -0.13
C ILE A 201 -16.73 9.03 -0.79
N ALA A 202 -16.66 8.64 -2.06
CA ALA A 202 -15.40 8.53 -2.79
C ALA A 202 -15.14 9.76 -3.66
N LEU A 203 -13.92 10.31 -3.59
CA LEU A 203 -13.53 11.49 -4.36
C LEU A 203 -12.34 11.17 -5.27
N ASP A 204 -12.45 11.50 -6.55
CA ASP A 204 -11.34 11.47 -7.52
C ASP A 204 -11.65 12.41 -8.69
N ILE A 205 -10.61 12.83 -9.41
CA ILE A 205 -10.74 13.65 -10.63
C ILE A 205 -11.02 12.82 -11.89
N SER A 206 -10.92 11.49 -11.81
CA SER A 206 -11.17 10.53 -12.89
C SER A 206 -12.53 9.89 -12.73
N GLU A 207 -13.42 10.06 -13.72
CA GLU A 207 -14.73 9.43 -13.73
C GLU A 207 -14.62 7.89 -13.75
N GLU A 208 -13.62 7.33 -14.44
CA GLU A 208 -13.36 5.89 -14.44
C GLU A 208 -13.08 5.37 -13.02
N ARG A 209 -12.25 6.07 -12.25
CA ARG A 209 -11.95 5.70 -10.87
C ARG A 209 -13.15 5.89 -9.95
N LEU A 210 -13.97 6.91 -10.18
CA LEU A 210 -15.21 7.11 -9.45
C LEU A 210 -16.22 5.99 -9.74
N GLN A 211 -16.32 5.55 -10.98
CA GLN A 211 -17.17 4.40 -11.32
C GLN A 211 -16.69 3.13 -10.61
N ARG A 212 -15.37 2.85 -10.62
CA ARG A 212 -14.79 1.73 -9.87
C ARG A 212 -15.03 1.83 -8.36
N ALA A 213 -14.98 3.04 -7.80
CA ALA A 213 -15.30 3.24 -6.40
C ALA A 213 -16.76 2.89 -6.08
N LYS A 214 -17.71 3.18 -6.99
CA LYS A 214 -19.10 2.71 -6.86
C LYS A 214 -19.20 1.19 -6.90
N ASP A 215 -18.52 0.56 -7.84
CA ASP A 215 -18.49 -0.90 -7.96
C ASP A 215 -17.88 -1.56 -6.70
N PHE A 216 -17.02 -0.85 -5.99
CA PHE A 216 -16.38 -1.27 -4.76
C PHE A 216 -17.13 -0.85 -3.49
N GLY A 217 -18.36 -0.35 -3.62
CA GLY A 217 -19.25 -0.09 -2.50
C GLY A 217 -19.29 1.35 -1.99
N ALA A 218 -18.74 2.32 -2.74
CA ALA A 218 -18.98 3.72 -2.41
C ALA A 218 -20.48 4.06 -2.56
N ALA A 219 -21.08 4.61 -1.52
CA ALA A 219 -22.47 5.06 -1.55
C ALA A 219 -22.63 6.27 -2.48
N GLU A 220 -21.64 7.17 -2.47
CA GLU A 220 -21.63 8.40 -3.25
C GLU A 220 -20.26 8.65 -3.86
N THR A 221 -20.24 9.39 -4.95
CA THR A 221 -19.00 9.83 -5.60
C THR A 221 -19.04 11.32 -5.88
N VAL A 222 -17.89 11.99 -5.72
CA VAL A 222 -17.75 13.42 -5.97
C VAL A 222 -16.50 13.66 -6.83
N ASN A 223 -16.68 14.36 -7.96
CA ASN A 223 -15.56 14.82 -8.78
C ASN A 223 -15.20 16.27 -8.40
N PRO A 224 -14.00 16.51 -7.80
CA PRO A 224 -13.58 17.86 -7.41
C PRO A 224 -13.33 18.83 -8.57
N ARG A 225 -13.27 18.34 -9.82
CA ARG A 225 -13.16 19.21 -11.00
C ARG A 225 -14.46 19.92 -11.35
N SER A 226 -15.59 19.32 -11.02
CA SER A 226 -16.94 19.84 -11.34
C SER A 226 -17.72 20.31 -10.11
N ASN A 227 -17.24 20.00 -8.89
CA ASN A 227 -17.92 20.33 -7.65
C ASN A 227 -16.94 20.86 -6.60
N ASP A 228 -17.39 21.75 -5.74
CA ASP A 228 -16.67 22.03 -4.49
C ASP A 228 -16.73 20.76 -3.59
N PRO A 229 -15.61 20.09 -3.32
CA PRO A 229 -15.63 18.84 -2.55
C PRO A 229 -16.12 19.04 -1.11
N VAL A 230 -15.85 20.19 -0.51
CA VAL A 230 -16.27 20.48 0.89
C VAL A 230 -17.78 20.71 0.95
N GLY A 231 -18.31 21.50 0.04
CA GLY A 231 -19.76 21.74 -0.07
C GLY A 231 -20.50 20.44 -0.37
N ALA A 232 -20.06 19.68 -1.37
CA ALA A 232 -20.69 18.41 -1.74
C ALA A 232 -20.73 17.40 -0.59
N ILE A 233 -19.64 17.24 0.17
CA ILE A 233 -19.62 16.34 1.35
C ILE A 233 -20.59 16.85 2.42
N LYS A 234 -20.66 18.15 2.67
CA LYS A 234 -21.62 18.73 3.63
C LYS A 234 -23.06 18.50 3.20
N ASP A 235 -23.38 18.70 1.92
CA ASP A 235 -24.73 18.45 1.40
C ASP A 235 -25.13 16.98 1.58
N LEU A 236 -24.22 16.05 1.32
CA LEU A 236 -24.42 14.61 1.53
C LEU A 236 -24.48 14.20 3.01
N THR A 237 -24.11 15.09 3.93
CA THR A 237 -24.03 14.82 5.38
C THR A 237 -24.85 15.83 6.20
N HIS A 238 -25.96 16.30 5.66
CA HIS A 238 -26.89 17.21 6.34
C HIS A 238 -26.26 18.52 6.85
N GLY A 239 -25.22 19.00 6.16
CA GLY A 239 -24.50 20.24 6.52
C GLY A 239 -23.34 20.06 7.51
N TYR A 240 -23.18 18.88 8.11
CA TYR A 240 -22.21 18.65 9.19
C TYR A 240 -20.79 18.32 8.69
N GLY A 241 -20.63 17.64 7.58
CA GLY A 241 -19.39 17.02 7.12
C GLY A 241 -19.26 15.55 7.55
N ALA A 242 -18.24 14.85 7.07
CA ALA A 242 -18.02 13.44 7.37
C ALA A 242 -17.38 13.22 8.75
N GLU A 243 -17.72 12.11 9.42
CA GLU A 243 -17.09 11.66 10.66
C GLU A 243 -15.58 11.50 10.47
N PHE A 244 -15.23 10.88 9.38
CA PHE A 244 -13.85 10.62 9.00
C PHE A 244 -13.57 11.11 7.59
N THR A 245 -12.35 11.61 7.38
CA THR A 245 -11.81 11.82 6.04
C THR A 245 -10.46 11.14 5.92
N LEU A 246 -10.18 10.57 4.74
CA LEU A 246 -8.95 9.86 4.44
C LEU A 246 -8.32 10.45 3.18
N ASP A 247 -7.10 10.98 3.26
CA ASP A 247 -6.34 11.39 2.08
C ASP A 247 -5.40 10.27 1.62
N THR A 248 -5.64 9.80 0.41
CA THR A 248 -4.75 8.91 -0.33
C THR A 248 -4.27 9.55 -1.64
N SER A 249 -4.68 10.80 -1.91
CA SER A 249 -4.34 11.52 -3.13
C SER A 249 -2.95 12.13 -3.11
N SER A 250 -2.44 12.45 -1.93
CA SER A 250 -1.21 13.24 -1.71
C SER A 250 -1.25 14.66 -2.26
N GLN A 251 -2.40 15.13 -2.76
CA GLN A 251 -2.49 16.47 -3.35
C GLN A 251 -2.81 17.51 -2.27
N PRO A 252 -2.12 18.68 -2.26
CA PRO A 252 -2.36 19.73 -1.26
C PRO A 252 -3.82 20.16 -1.17
N GLU A 253 -4.48 20.32 -2.33
CA GLU A 253 -5.89 20.72 -2.45
C GLU A 253 -6.81 19.62 -1.88
N GLY A 254 -6.52 18.35 -2.13
CA GLY A 254 -7.24 17.21 -1.56
C GLY A 254 -7.11 17.13 -0.05
N ARG A 255 -5.89 17.37 0.48
CA ARG A 255 -5.62 17.37 1.92
C ARG A 255 -6.36 18.46 2.67
N ILE A 256 -6.30 19.70 2.19
CA ILE A 256 -7.02 20.79 2.86
C ILE A 256 -8.54 20.63 2.73
N ALA A 257 -9.03 20.11 1.60
CA ALA A 257 -10.44 19.79 1.45
C ALA A 257 -10.87 18.68 2.43
N ALA A 258 -10.04 17.63 2.63
CA ALA A 258 -10.30 16.60 3.63
C ALA A 258 -10.43 17.19 5.05
N VAL A 259 -9.49 18.04 5.45
CA VAL A 259 -9.54 18.76 6.74
C VAL A 259 -10.84 19.55 6.87
N ARG A 260 -11.21 20.32 5.83
CA ARG A 260 -12.38 21.21 5.86
C ARG A 260 -13.72 20.48 5.79
N ALA A 261 -13.76 19.33 5.12
CA ALA A 261 -14.96 18.50 4.98
C ALA A 261 -15.23 17.59 6.20
N THR A 262 -14.27 17.45 7.10
CA THR A 262 -14.45 16.71 8.36
C THR A 262 -15.34 17.48 9.30
N LYS A 263 -16.31 16.83 9.93
CA LYS A 263 -17.25 17.46 10.88
C LYS A 263 -16.55 17.90 12.19
N VAL A 264 -17.27 18.65 13.01
CA VAL A 264 -16.85 18.97 14.39
C VAL A 264 -16.68 17.65 15.17
N TRP A 265 -15.58 17.52 15.94
CA TRP A 265 -15.14 16.31 16.64
C TRP A 265 -14.78 15.13 15.72
N GLY A 266 -14.66 15.37 14.41
CA GLY A 266 -14.28 14.36 13.45
C GLY A 266 -12.77 14.13 13.39
N THR A 267 -12.36 13.17 12.55
CA THR A 267 -10.96 12.79 12.37
C THR A 267 -10.58 12.83 10.90
N THR A 268 -9.49 13.52 10.58
CA THR A 268 -8.82 13.49 9.28
C THR A 268 -7.61 12.58 9.35
N CYS A 269 -7.46 11.64 8.42
CA CYS A 269 -6.30 10.77 8.32
C CYS A 269 -5.51 11.03 7.02
N PHE A 270 -4.22 11.28 7.15
CA PHE A 270 -3.30 11.39 6.02
C PHE A 270 -2.53 10.08 5.82
N VAL A 271 -2.62 9.53 4.61
CA VAL A 271 -1.93 8.31 4.16
C VAL A 271 -1.01 8.60 2.99
N GLY A 272 -1.46 9.46 2.08
CA GLY A 272 -0.68 9.82 0.90
C GLY A 272 0.67 10.43 1.28
N GLU A 273 1.75 9.95 0.67
CA GLU A 273 3.10 10.46 0.93
C GLU A 273 3.40 11.73 0.14
N ARG A 274 4.43 12.46 0.58
CA ARG A 274 4.94 13.70 -0.03
C ARG A 274 3.95 14.85 0.03
N ASN A 275 4.35 15.96 -0.60
CA ASN A 275 3.63 17.23 -0.59
C ASN A 275 3.38 17.76 0.83
N LYS A 276 2.76 18.88 0.92
CA LYS A 276 2.42 19.58 2.17
C LYS A 276 0.93 19.92 2.21
N VAL A 277 0.46 20.37 3.36
CA VAL A 277 -0.85 20.96 3.55
C VAL A 277 -0.68 22.22 4.39
N GLU A 278 -1.38 23.29 4.03
CA GLU A 278 -1.45 24.51 4.81
C GLU A 278 -2.82 24.56 5.49
N ILE A 279 -2.81 24.71 6.83
CA ILE A 279 -3.99 24.64 7.68
C ILE A 279 -4.08 25.94 8.49
N ASP A 280 -5.22 26.61 8.41
CA ASP A 280 -5.55 27.70 9.30
C ASP A 280 -6.02 27.14 10.65
N VAL A 281 -5.12 27.13 11.63
CA VAL A 281 -5.31 26.41 12.89
C VAL A 281 -6.65 26.73 13.56
N SER A 282 -7.06 27.99 13.57
CA SER A 282 -8.28 28.40 14.29
C SER A 282 -9.57 27.90 13.61
N PRO A 283 -9.86 28.21 12.33
CA PRO A 283 -11.09 27.73 11.69
C PRO A 283 -11.05 26.25 11.30
N ASP A 284 -9.90 25.74 10.86
CA ASP A 284 -9.81 24.39 10.31
C ASP A 284 -9.68 23.31 11.39
N MET A 285 -9.12 23.65 12.58
CA MET A 285 -8.84 22.70 13.65
C MET A 285 -9.50 23.04 14.99
N LEU A 286 -9.14 24.21 15.61
CA LEU A 286 -9.55 24.50 16.98
C LEU A 286 -11.07 24.61 17.14
N ARG A 287 -11.75 25.35 16.26
CA ARG A 287 -13.21 25.50 16.31
C ARG A 287 -13.97 24.24 15.94
N LYS A 288 -13.30 23.28 15.34
CA LYS A 288 -13.86 21.96 15.00
C LYS A 288 -13.47 20.88 16.00
N GLN A 289 -12.55 21.14 16.95
CA GLN A 289 -11.99 20.12 17.84
C GLN A 289 -11.49 18.92 17.04
N LEU A 290 -10.83 19.19 15.91
CA LEU A 290 -10.46 18.18 14.93
C LEU A 290 -9.31 17.30 15.43
N THR A 291 -9.40 16.00 15.19
CA THR A 291 -8.28 15.07 15.32
C THR A 291 -7.60 14.89 13.97
N ILE A 292 -6.28 15.05 13.91
CA ILE A 292 -5.48 14.71 12.73
C ILE A 292 -4.62 13.49 13.04
N VAL A 293 -4.74 12.47 12.21
CA VAL A 293 -4.00 11.21 12.30
C VAL A 293 -3.13 11.04 11.07
N ALA A 294 -1.88 10.66 11.26
CA ALA A 294 -1.01 10.17 10.18
C ALA A 294 -0.96 8.64 10.21
N SER A 295 -1.11 7.98 9.07
CA SER A 295 -0.96 6.53 8.98
C SER A 295 -0.01 6.20 7.83
N TRP A 296 1.12 5.59 8.16
CA TRP A 296 2.13 5.17 7.20
C TRP A 296 2.30 3.66 7.25
N THR A 297 1.95 3.02 6.14
CA THR A 297 2.02 1.57 5.99
C THR A 297 1.22 0.78 7.08
N PHE A 298 1.70 -0.38 7.51
CA PHE A 298 1.03 -1.30 8.43
C PHE A 298 2.06 -2.15 9.18
N SER A 299 1.65 -2.81 10.25
CA SER A 299 2.48 -3.83 10.94
C SER A 299 2.35 -5.20 10.27
N SER A 300 3.32 -6.09 10.48
CA SER A 300 3.21 -7.49 10.04
C SER A 300 1.97 -8.18 10.64
N ILE A 301 1.62 -7.85 11.87
CA ILE A 301 0.37 -8.31 12.53
C ILE A 301 -0.85 -7.75 11.80
N GLY A 302 -0.86 -6.45 11.50
CA GLY A 302 -1.95 -5.81 10.75
C GLY A 302 -2.09 -6.33 9.31
N GLN A 303 -1.00 -6.80 8.71
CA GLN A 303 -1.04 -7.48 7.40
C GLN A 303 -1.78 -8.81 7.48
N GLU A 304 -1.52 -9.61 8.49
CA GLU A 304 -2.22 -10.87 8.74
C GLU A 304 -3.71 -10.64 9.05
N GLU A 305 -4.01 -9.66 9.92
CA GLU A 305 -5.38 -9.24 10.21
C GLU A 305 -6.14 -8.81 8.96
N CYS A 306 -5.49 -8.02 8.08
CA CYS A 306 -6.06 -7.61 6.80
C CYS A 306 -6.40 -8.81 5.91
N ALA A 307 -5.47 -9.75 5.76
CA ALA A 307 -5.69 -10.94 4.95
C ALA A 307 -6.85 -11.79 5.50
N ARG A 308 -6.93 -11.97 6.81
CA ARG A 308 -8.04 -12.67 7.45
C ARG A 308 -9.36 -11.93 7.25
N PHE A 309 -9.38 -10.61 7.43
CA PHE A 309 -10.58 -9.79 7.20
C PHE A 309 -11.09 -9.89 5.75
N VAL A 310 -10.17 -9.84 4.78
CA VAL A 310 -10.51 -9.98 3.35
C VAL A 310 -11.11 -11.36 3.06
N ALA A 311 -10.51 -12.43 3.59
CA ALA A 311 -10.98 -13.79 3.42
C ALA A 311 -12.37 -13.99 4.07
N ASP A 312 -12.52 -13.64 5.35
CA ASP A 312 -13.74 -13.83 6.13
C ASP A 312 -14.95 -13.04 5.58
N ARG A 313 -14.70 -11.93 4.91
CA ARG A 313 -15.74 -11.08 4.31
C ARG A 313 -15.93 -11.32 2.82
N GLY A 314 -15.15 -12.19 2.19
CA GLY A 314 -15.22 -12.47 0.76
C GLY A 314 -14.96 -11.23 -0.09
N ILE A 315 -14.06 -10.33 0.32
CA ILE A 315 -13.80 -9.08 -0.39
C ILE A 315 -12.96 -9.38 -1.64
N ASP A 316 -13.46 -9.01 -2.82
CA ASP A 316 -12.75 -9.19 -4.09
C ASP A 316 -11.66 -8.11 -4.29
N VAL A 317 -10.55 -8.25 -3.55
CA VAL A 317 -9.37 -7.39 -3.69
C VAL A 317 -8.68 -7.61 -5.05
N GLU A 318 -8.86 -8.77 -5.68
CA GLU A 318 -8.29 -9.07 -6.99
C GLU A 318 -8.84 -8.16 -8.09
N ALA A 319 -10.07 -7.66 -7.95
CA ALA A 319 -10.68 -6.69 -8.84
C ALA A 319 -9.94 -5.34 -8.91
N LEU A 320 -9.02 -5.05 -7.98
CA LEU A 320 -8.12 -3.88 -8.07
C LEU A 320 -7.20 -3.94 -9.28
N PHE A 321 -6.82 -5.15 -9.72
CA PHE A 321 -5.84 -5.34 -10.77
C PHE A 321 -6.49 -5.27 -12.15
N THR A 322 -6.12 -4.26 -12.91
CA THR A 322 -6.58 -4.07 -14.29
C THR A 322 -5.63 -4.72 -15.31
N HIS A 323 -4.37 -4.93 -14.93
CA HIS A 323 -3.34 -5.46 -15.82
C HIS A 323 -2.53 -6.55 -15.13
N ARG A 324 -2.26 -7.61 -15.88
CA ARG A 324 -1.43 -8.74 -15.49
C ARG A 324 -0.32 -8.91 -16.52
N TRP A 325 0.91 -8.95 -16.05
CA TRP A 325 2.11 -9.00 -16.88
C TRP A 325 2.97 -10.19 -16.50
N LYS A 326 3.77 -10.66 -17.43
CA LYS A 326 4.93 -11.49 -17.14
C LYS A 326 6.15 -10.62 -16.88
N LEU A 327 7.16 -11.17 -16.20
CA LEU A 327 8.34 -10.40 -15.80
C LEU A 327 9.13 -9.84 -16.98
N ASP A 328 9.14 -10.52 -18.12
CA ASP A 328 9.80 -10.07 -19.35
C ASP A 328 9.08 -8.90 -20.03
N GLN A 329 7.86 -8.60 -19.64
CA GLN A 329 7.09 -7.45 -20.09
C GLN A 329 7.25 -6.21 -19.16
N ALA A 330 8.22 -6.21 -18.24
CA ALA A 330 8.35 -5.18 -17.22
C ALA A 330 8.51 -3.77 -17.82
N ASP A 331 9.22 -3.62 -18.94
CA ASP A 331 9.39 -2.31 -19.59
C ASP A 331 8.05 -1.74 -20.10
N GLU A 332 7.26 -2.57 -20.79
CA GLU A 332 5.92 -2.20 -21.22
C GLU A 332 4.99 -1.88 -20.04
N ALA A 333 5.02 -2.73 -19.01
CA ALA A 333 4.21 -2.58 -17.82
C ALA A 333 4.49 -1.25 -17.10
N TYR A 334 5.77 -0.91 -16.89
CA TYR A 334 6.13 0.34 -16.19
C TYR A 334 5.92 1.59 -17.04
N LYS A 335 6.10 1.52 -18.36
CA LYS A 335 5.71 2.62 -19.27
C LYS A 335 4.23 2.93 -19.19
N LEU A 336 3.37 1.91 -19.21
CA LEU A 336 1.93 2.11 -19.04
C LEU A 336 1.59 2.61 -17.63
N PHE A 337 2.17 1.99 -16.60
CA PHE A 337 1.92 2.37 -15.21
C PHE A 337 2.37 3.80 -14.89
N ASP A 338 3.43 4.29 -15.53
CA ASP A 338 3.95 5.65 -15.39
C ASP A 338 2.95 6.73 -15.86
N THR A 339 2.02 6.39 -16.75
CA THR A 339 0.94 7.29 -17.19
C THR A 339 -0.06 7.60 -16.07
N GLN A 340 -0.17 6.72 -15.07
CA GLN A 340 -1.13 6.78 -13.96
C GLN A 340 -2.61 6.91 -14.40
N THR A 341 -2.90 6.52 -15.63
CA THR A 341 -4.27 6.51 -16.20
C THR A 341 -4.99 5.19 -15.97
N THR A 342 -4.26 4.13 -15.64
CA THR A 342 -4.79 2.78 -15.44
C THR A 342 -4.92 2.43 -13.95
N GLY A 343 -5.56 1.31 -13.64
CA GLY A 343 -5.62 0.75 -12.29
C GLY A 343 -4.30 0.11 -11.86
N LYS A 344 -4.38 -0.89 -10.97
CA LYS A 344 -3.21 -1.60 -10.44
C LYS A 344 -2.70 -2.65 -11.42
N GLY A 345 -1.37 -2.79 -11.51
CA GLY A 345 -0.70 -3.86 -12.26
C GLY A 345 -0.07 -4.91 -11.34
N VAL A 346 0.14 -6.12 -11.86
CA VAL A 346 0.83 -7.21 -11.16
C VAL A 346 1.66 -8.03 -12.15
N PHE A 347 2.85 -8.44 -11.73
CA PHE A 347 3.62 -9.49 -12.38
C PHE A 347 3.21 -10.85 -11.84
N LEU A 348 2.90 -11.78 -12.75
CA LEU A 348 2.64 -13.19 -12.46
C LEU A 348 3.86 -14.01 -12.93
N MET A 349 4.39 -14.85 -12.01
CA MET A 349 5.58 -15.67 -12.24
C MET A 349 5.19 -17.11 -12.62
#